data_ce6df5b3fe0b3677a7ad08927fde7240
#
_entry.id   ce6df5b3fe0b3677a7ad08927fde7240
#
_cell.length_a   1.000
_cell.length_b   1.000
_cell.length_c   1.000
_cell.angle_alpha   90.00
_cell.angle_beta   90.00
_cell.angle_gamma   90.00
#
_symmetry.space_group_name_H-M   'P 1'
#
loop_
_entity.id
_entity.type
_entity.pdbx_description
1 polymer ?
#
loop_
_entity_poly.entity_id
_entity_poly.type
_entity_poly.pdbx_seq_one_letter_code
_entity_poly.pdbx_strand_id
1 'polypeptide(L)'
;MTVVELNRWVQQDWMAEAACKDQTEWFFAPHGEQADARERREAVASMICGSCDVIVECREYARRNREQGFWGGENDDERVEARRRARAAAARQIA
;
A
#
# COMPACT_ATOMS: atom_id res chain seq x y z
N MET A 1 -9.68 1.72 25.11
CA MET A 1 -9.39 1.85 23.68
C MET A 1 -9.82 3.24 23.21
N THR A 2 -8.93 3.94 22.53
CA THR A 2 -9.22 5.28 22.02
C THR A 2 -9.98 5.20 20.70
N VAL A 3 -10.62 6.32 20.30
CA VAL A 3 -11.30 6.41 19.00
C VAL A 3 -10.32 6.15 17.86
N VAL A 4 -9.08 6.62 17.98
CA VAL A 4 -8.02 6.40 16.96
C VAL A 4 -7.73 4.91 16.81
N GLU A 5 -7.63 4.18 17.91
CA GLU A 5 -7.39 2.73 17.86
C GLU A 5 -8.56 1.98 17.23
N LEU A 6 -9.79 2.38 17.54
CA LEU A 6 -10.98 1.82 16.93
C LEU A 6 -10.98 2.04 15.42
N ASN A 7 -10.67 3.26 14.97
CA ASN A 7 -10.64 3.61 13.56
C ASN A 7 -9.58 2.83 12.80
N ARG A 8 -8.49 2.46 13.45
CA ARG A 8 -7.43 1.66 12.82
C ARG A 8 -7.91 0.28 12.41
N TRP A 9 -8.83 -0.30 13.18
CA TRP A 9 -9.35 -1.64 12.93
C TRP A 9 -10.63 -1.64 12.09
N VAL A 10 -11.19 -0.47 11.83
CA VAL A 10 -12.40 -0.34 11.02
C VAL A 10 -12.01 -0.19 9.55
N GLN A 11 -12.69 -0.92 8.68
CA GLN A 11 -12.49 -0.80 7.24
C GLN A 11 -12.84 0.62 6.80
N GLN A 12 -11.97 1.23 6.01
CA GLN A 12 -12.22 2.57 5.46
C GLN A 12 -13.28 2.50 4.36
N ASP A 13 -14.08 3.55 4.22
CA ASP A 13 -15.18 3.58 3.25
C ASP A 13 -14.71 3.31 1.82
N TRP A 14 -13.56 3.88 1.43
CA TRP A 14 -13.02 3.72 0.08
C TRP A 14 -12.62 2.28 -0.23
N MET A 15 -12.37 1.46 0.78
CA MET A 15 -11.94 0.07 0.59
C MET A 15 -13.00 -0.77 -0.14
N ALA A 16 -14.29 -0.39 0.00
CA ALA A 16 -15.37 -1.08 -0.70
C ALA A 16 -15.25 -0.94 -2.22
N GLU A 17 -14.59 0.12 -2.69
CA GLU A 17 -14.40 0.41 -4.12
C GLU A 17 -13.10 -0.16 -4.67
N ALA A 18 -12.30 -0.82 -3.84
CA ALA A 18 -10.99 -1.32 -4.25
C ALA A 18 -11.10 -2.48 -5.23
N ALA A 19 -10.37 -2.38 -6.35
CA ALA A 19 -10.34 -3.44 -7.37
C ALA A 19 -9.76 -4.75 -6.84
N CYS A 20 -8.92 -4.69 -5.79
CA CYS A 20 -8.27 -5.85 -5.19
C CYS A 20 -9.16 -6.61 -4.21
N LYS A 21 -10.38 -6.20 -4.01
CA LYS A 21 -11.30 -6.86 -3.07
C LYS A 21 -11.39 -8.35 -3.41
N ASP A 22 -11.19 -9.19 -2.38
CA ASP A 22 -11.21 -10.65 -2.48
C ASP A 22 -10.04 -11.24 -3.29
N GLN A 23 -8.96 -10.48 -3.52
CA GLN A 23 -7.78 -10.94 -4.25
C GLN A 23 -6.50 -10.76 -3.44
N THR A 24 -6.58 -11.03 -2.14
CA THR A 24 -5.48 -10.79 -1.18
C THR A 24 -4.19 -11.53 -1.52
N GLU A 25 -4.27 -12.68 -2.18
CA GLU A 25 -3.10 -13.50 -2.52
C GLU A 25 -2.07 -12.77 -3.39
N TRP A 26 -2.50 -11.77 -4.15
CA TRP A 26 -1.58 -11.00 -5.00
C TRP A 26 -0.87 -9.87 -4.26
N PHE A 27 -1.40 -9.48 -3.10
CA PHE A 27 -0.95 -8.28 -2.39
C PHE A 27 -0.09 -8.57 -1.17
N PHE A 28 0.01 -9.82 -0.73
CA PHE A 28 0.81 -10.22 0.41
C PHE A 28 1.69 -11.40 0.06
N ALA A 29 2.97 -11.29 0.41
CA ALA A 29 3.95 -12.33 0.11
C ALA A 29 3.69 -13.58 0.94
N PRO A 30 3.65 -14.78 0.31
CA PRO A 30 3.62 -16.01 1.08
C PRO A 30 4.99 -16.25 1.73
N HIS A 31 5.00 -17.02 2.81
CA HIS A 31 6.24 -17.39 3.49
C HIS A 31 7.19 -18.09 2.52
N GLY A 32 8.44 -17.67 2.50
CA GLY A 32 9.47 -18.30 1.66
C GLY A 32 9.41 -17.92 0.19
N GLU A 33 8.73 -16.85 -0.17
CA GLU A 33 8.61 -16.41 -1.56
C GLU A 33 9.98 -16.10 -2.16
N GLN A 34 10.26 -16.68 -3.34
CA GLN A 34 11.47 -16.41 -4.10
C GLN A 34 11.33 -15.11 -4.92
N ALA A 35 12.46 -14.55 -5.32
CA ALA A 35 12.48 -13.26 -6.01
C ALA A 35 11.69 -13.28 -7.33
N ASP A 36 11.77 -14.34 -8.11
CA ASP A 36 11.03 -14.45 -9.37
C ASP A 36 9.53 -14.60 -9.15
N ALA A 37 9.13 -15.31 -8.10
CA ALA A 37 7.71 -15.45 -7.72
C ALA A 37 7.17 -14.10 -7.23
N ARG A 38 7.97 -13.34 -6.48
CA ARG A 38 7.61 -11.99 -6.04
C ARG A 38 7.36 -11.08 -7.23
N GLU A 39 8.25 -11.11 -8.21
CA GLU A 39 8.12 -10.27 -9.39
C GLU A 39 6.82 -10.56 -10.15
N ARG A 40 6.49 -11.85 -10.34
CA ARG A 40 5.25 -12.25 -10.98
C ARG A 40 4.02 -11.83 -10.18
N ARG A 41 4.05 -12.02 -8.87
CA ARG A 41 2.93 -11.65 -7.98
C ARG A 41 2.70 -10.15 -8.02
N GLU A 42 3.76 -9.36 -7.90
CA GLU A 42 3.65 -7.90 -7.91
C GLU A 42 3.24 -7.37 -9.26
N ALA A 43 3.59 -8.04 -10.36
CA ALA A 43 3.11 -7.65 -11.69
C ALA A 43 1.58 -7.77 -11.79
N VAL A 44 1.01 -8.85 -11.25
CA VAL A 44 -0.45 -9.02 -11.21
C VAL A 44 -1.08 -7.96 -10.32
N ALA A 45 -0.53 -7.74 -9.13
CA ALA A 45 -1.03 -6.71 -8.20
C ALA A 45 -1.00 -5.33 -8.85
N SER A 46 0.07 -5.01 -9.55
CA SER A 46 0.22 -3.73 -10.25
C SER A 46 -0.86 -3.54 -11.31
N MET A 47 -1.18 -4.58 -12.07
CA MET A 47 -2.26 -4.52 -13.06
C MET A 47 -3.60 -4.24 -12.41
N ILE A 48 -3.89 -4.90 -11.28
CA ILE A 48 -5.14 -4.69 -10.54
C ILE A 48 -5.20 -3.25 -10.03
N CYS A 49 -4.13 -2.76 -9.40
CA CYS A 49 -4.05 -1.39 -8.89
C CYS A 49 -4.20 -0.36 -10.01
N GLY A 50 -3.67 -0.66 -11.20
CA GLY A 50 -3.73 0.24 -12.35
C GLY A 50 -5.15 0.53 -12.82
N SER A 51 -6.09 -0.37 -12.55
CA SER A 51 -7.50 -0.20 -12.89
C SER A 51 -8.35 0.23 -11.70
N CYS A 52 -7.73 0.48 -10.55
CA CYS A 52 -8.45 0.75 -9.30
C CYS A 52 -8.81 2.23 -9.16
N ASP A 53 -10.07 2.52 -8.94
CA ASP A 53 -10.57 3.89 -8.80
C ASP A 53 -10.09 4.57 -7.52
N VAL A 54 -9.67 3.81 -6.53
CA VAL A 54 -9.22 4.34 -5.23
C VAL A 54 -7.73 4.14 -4.99
N ILE A 55 -6.93 4.08 -6.06
CA ILE A 55 -5.49 3.83 -5.97
C ILE A 55 -4.77 4.91 -5.13
N VAL A 56 -5.17 6.17 -5.29
CA VAL A 56 -4.55 7.28 -4.56
C VAL A 56 -4.87 7.19 -3.07
N GLU A 57 -6.12 6.99 -2.72
CA GLU A 57 -6.55 6.84 -1.33
C GLU A 57 -5.86 5.65 -0.66
N CYS A 58 -5.75 4.54 -1.39
CA CYS A 58 -5.09 3.33 -0.92
C CYS A 58 -3.60 3.58 -0.65
N ARG A 59 -2.92 4.23 -1.58
CA ARG A 59 -1.49 4.55 -1.47
C ARG A 59 -1.21 5.44 -0.27
N GLU A 60 -2.00 6.51 -0.14
CA GLU A 60 -1.81 7.47 0.96
C GLU A 60 -2.10 6.83 2.31
N TYR A 61 -3.14 6.01 2.39
CA TYR A 61 -3.47 5.27 3.60
C TYR A 61 -2.31 4.38 4.03
N ALA A 62 -1.76 3.59 3.10
CA ALA A 62 -0.67 2.67 3.40
C ALA A 62 0.60 3.40 3.83
N ARG A 63 0.90 4.54 3.19
CA ARG A 63 2.06 5.35 3.56
C ARG A 63 1.93 5.92 4.97
N ARG A 64 0.76 6.45 5.32
CA ARG A 64 0.51 7.02 6.65
C ARG A 64 0.54 5.96 7.74
N ASN A 65 0.00 4.78 7.45
CA ASN A 65 -0.14 3.72 8.45
C ASN A 65 0.98 2.69 8.40
N ARG A 66 1.96 2.88 7.50
CA ARG A 66 3.12 2.00 7.34
C ARG A 66 2.69 0.54 7.14
N GLU A 67 1.72 0.35 6.26
CA GLU A 67 1.20 -0.99 5.98
C GLU A 67 2.24 -1.87 5.31
N GLN A 68 2.10 -3.17 5.49
CA GLN A 68 2.92 -4.17 4.81
C GLN A 68 2.15 -4.71 3.61
N GLY A 69 2.88 -5.14 2.58
CA GLY A 69 2.29 -5.69 1.38
C GLY A 69 2.22 -4.69 0.24
N PHE A 70 1.52 -5.07 -0.82
CA PHE A 70 1.36 -4.25 -2.02
C PHE A 70 0.09 -3.41 -1.90
N TRP A 71 0.24 -2.10 -1.87
CA TRP A 71 -0.86 -1.16 -1.64
C TRP A 71 -0.75 0.01 -2.61
N GLY A 72 -1.84 0.33 -3.28
CA GLY A 72 -1.90 1.53 -4.12
C GLY A 72 -0.82 1.59 -5.18
N GLY A 73 -0.45 0.46 -5.76
CA GLY A 73 0.56 0.38 -6.80
C GLY A 73 2.00 0.38 -6.29
N GLU A 74 2.21 0.23 -4.98
CA GLU A 74 3.56 0.24 -4.39
C GLU A 74 3.82 -1.01 -3.57
N ASN A 75 5.01 -1.59 -3.72
CA ASN A 75 5.48 -2.64 -2.82
C ASN A 75 6.10 -2.00 -1.56
N ASP A 76 6.56 -2.84 -0.63
CA ASP A 76 7.12 -2.36 0.64
C ASP A 76 8.33 -1.44 0.44
N ASP A 77 9.24 -1.81 -0.45
CA ASP A 77 10.47 -1.05 -0.70
C ASP A 77 10.15 0.30 -1.33
N GLU A 78 9.23 0.32 -2.28
CA GLU A 78 8.79 1.55 -2.95
C GLU A 78 8.12 2.51 -1.96
N ARG A 79 7.36 1.97 -1.03
CA ARG A 79 6.69 2.78 0.00
C ARG A 79 7.68 3.41 0.96
N VAL A 80 8.67 2.66 1.39
CA VAL A 80 9.75 3.19 2.25
C VAL A 80 10.48 4.34 1.53
N GLU A 81 10.81 4.14 0.25
CA GLU A 81 11.49 5.15 -0.54
C GLU A 81 10.63 6.40 -0.74
N ALA A 82 9.32 6.23 -0.98
CA ALA A 82 8.40 7.35 -1.13
C ALA A 82 8.35 8.21 0.14
N ARG A 83 8.32 7.56 1.30
CA ARG A 83 8.32 8.28 2.59
C ARG A 83 9.64 9.00 2.82
N ARG A 84 10.76 8.38 2.45
CA ARG A 84 12.07 9.00 2.57
C ARG A 84 12.15 10.27 1.72
N ARG A 85 11.67 10.20 0.49
CA ARG A 85 11.65 11.35 -0.43
C ARG A 85 10.78 12.48 0.10
N ALA A 86 9.63 12.14 0.67
CA ALA A 86 8.71 13.13 1.24
C ALA A 86 9.37 13.87 2.43
N ARG A 87 10.07 13.13 3.31
CA ARG A 87 10.78 13.73 4.44
C ARG A 87 11.91 14.65 3.96
N ALA A 88 12.66 14.22 2.95
CA ALA A 88 13.75 15.01 2.38
C ALA A 88 13.22 16.30 1.74
N ALA A 89 12.10 16.24 1.03
CA ALA A 89 11.47 17.40 0.44
C ALA A 89 10.98 18.38 1.50
N ALA A 90 10.37 17.88 2.58
CA ALA A 90 9.92 18.71 3.70
C ALA A 90 11.08 19.40 4.40
N ALA A 91 12.20 18.69 4.60
CA ALA A 91 13.41 19.26 5.21
C ALA A 91 13.98 20.38 4.36
N ARG A 92 13.99 20.24 3.02
CA ARG A 92 14.47 21.29 2.12
C ARG A 92 13.61 22.54 2.17
N GLN A 93 12.29 22.39 2.36
CA GLN A 93 11.38 23.53 2.47
C GLN A 93 11.58 24.33 3.77
N ILE A 94 12.02 23.66 4.83
CA ILE A 94 12.28 24.30 6.13
C ILE A 94 13.61 25.06 6.12
N ALA A 95 14.59 24.50 5.43
CA ALA A 95 15.91 25.15 5.32
C ALA A 95 15.82 26.38 4.40
#